data_0a46ea3d633d2b40752fd8da9354701b
#
_entry.id   0a46ea3d633d2b40752fd8da9354701b
#
_cell.length_a   1.000
_cell.length_b   1.000
_cell.length_c   1.000
_cell.angle_alpha   90.00
_cell.angle_beta   90.00
_cell.angle_gamma   90.00
#
_symmetry.space_group_name_H-M   'P 1'
#
loop_
_entity.id
_entity.type
_entity.pdbx_description
1 polymer ?
#
loop_
_entity_poly.entity_id
_entity_poly.type
_entity_poly.pdbx_seq_one_letter_code
_entity_poly.pdbx_strand_id
1 'polypeptide(L)' 'MHEIRVSIMSPEAADHGVAELWAAGELIGHTILHDNDLMLRIEPRRDQTAVVVGAHSLAEALTRAEHQLERY' A
#
# COMPACT_ATOMS: atom_id res chain seq x y z
N MET A 1 -5.16 17.65 2.02
CA MET A 1 -4.29 16.45 2.07
C MET A 1 -5.17 15.22 1.87
N HIS A 2 -4.77 14.33 1.00
CA HIS A 2 -5.57 13.16 0.68
C HIS A 2 -5.24 11.99 1.60
N GLU A 3 -6.28 11.37 2.11
CA GLU A 3 -6.13 10.16 2.89
C GLU A 3 -5.71 9.01 1.97
N ILE A 4 -4.82 8.16 2.45
CA ILE A 4 -4.41 6.97 1.73
C ILE A 4 -5.28 5.81 2.18
N ARG A 5 -5.96 5.18 1.22
CA ARG A 5 -6.79 4.00 1.49
C ARG A 5 -6.00 2.74 1.29
N VAL A 6 -6.28 1.75 2.13
CA VAL A 6 -5.68 0.43 2.05
C VAL A 6 -6.75 -0.55 1.59
N SER A 7 -6.43 -1.35 0.58
CA SER A 7 -7.35 -2.35 0.04
C SER A 7 -6.64 -3.69 -0.12
N ILE A 8 -7.24 -4.74 0.44
CA ILE A 8 -6.76 -6.12 0.27
C ILE A 8 -7.77 -6.81 -0.63
N MET A 9 -7.32 -7.25 -1.80
CA MET A 9 -8.20 -7.71 -2.86
C MET A 9 -8.78 -9.10 -2.63
N SER A 10 -8.05 -9.98 -1.93
CA SER A 10 -8.49 -11.37 -1.75
C SER A 10 -7.70 -12.02 -0.62
N PRO A 11 -8.19 -13.16 -0.08
CA PRO A 11 -7.40 -13.93 0.90
C PRO A 11 -6.05 -14.37 0.36
N GLU A 12 -5.98 -14.69 -0.93
CA GLU A 12 -4.72 -15.08 -1.57
C GLU A 12 -3.73 -13.90 -1.59
N ALA A 13 -4.20 -12.69 -1.90
CA ALA A 13 -3.37 -11.50 -1.83
C ALA A 13 -2.84 -11.27 -0.41
N ALA A 14 -3.71 -11.44 0.59
CA ALA A 14 -3.31 -11.31 1.99
C ALA A 14 -2.23 -12.31 2.38
N ASP A 15 -2.32 -13.55 1.89
CA ASP A 15 -1.33 -14.58 2.16
C ASP A 15 0.07 -14.21 1.64
N HIS A 16 0.12 -13.44 0.57
CA HIS A 16 1.38 -12.95 0.01
C HIS A 16 1.80 -11.59 0.59
N GLY A 17 1.02 -11.07 1.55
CA GLY A 17 1.29 -9.78 2.16
C GLY A 17 1.00 -8.60 1.23
N VAL A 18 0.08 -8.76 0.29
CA VAL A 18 -0.23 -7.72 -0.70
C VAL A 18 -1.42 -6.90 -0.25
N ALA A 19 -1.17 -5.62 0.01
CA ALA A 19 -2.19 -4.61 0.29
C ALA A 19 -1.96 -3.44 -0.64
N GLU A 20 -3.01 -3.01 -1.32
CA GLU A 20 -2.92 -1.87 -2.25
C GLU A 20 -3.12 -0.57 -1.51
N LEU A 21 -2.33 0.43 -1.87
CA LEU A 21 -2.42 1.79 -1.32
C LEU A 21 -2.92 2.73 -2.38
N TRP A 22 -4.01 3.44 -2.09
CA TRP A 22 -4.70 4.33 -3.02
C TRP A 22 -4.80 5.73 -2.44
N ALA A 23 -4.51 6.74 -3.24
CA ALA A 23 -4.70 8.14 -2.86
C ALA A 23 -5.34 8.89 -4.03
N ALA A 24 -6.39 9.66 -3.74
CA ALA A 24 -7.10 10.47 -4.75
C ALA A 24 -7.52 9.65 -5.97
N GLY A 25 -7.94 8.39 -5.75
CA GLY A 25 -8.39 7.51 -6.83
C GLY A 25 -7.27 6.90 -7.66
N GLU A 26 -6.01 7.12 -7.28
CA GLU A 26 -4.86 6.57 -7.99
C GLU A 26 -4.15 5.52 -7.15
N LEU A 27 -3.72 4.45 -7.77
CA LEU A 27 -2.90 3.43 -7.12
C LEU A 27 -1.50 3.98 -6.91
N ILE A 28 -1.08 4.07 -5.64
CA ILE A 28 0.28 4.51 -5.29
C ILE A 28 1.25 3.34 -5.42
N GLY A 29 0.85 2.20 -4.92
CA GLY A 29 1.69 1.02 -4.88
C GLY A 29 1.05 -0.08 -4.06
N HIS A 30 1.81 -1.09 -3.77
CA HIS A 30 1.32 -2.20 -2.94
C HIS A 30 2.45 -2.77 -2.08
N THR A 31 2.03 -3.36 -0.96
CA THR A 31 2.98 -4.09 -0.12
C THR A 31 3.19 -5.49 -0.66
N ILE A 32 4.28 -6.11 -0.28
CA ILE A 32 4.57 -7.51 -0.59
C ILE A 32 5.54 -8.05 0.45
N LEU A 33 5.35 -9.31 0.86
CA LEU A 33 6.28 -9.96 1.77
C LEU A 33 7.48 -10.50 0.99
N HIS A 34 8.67 -10.19 1.49
CA HIS A 34 9.91 -10.70 0.94
C HIS A 34 10.82 -11.09 2.12
N ASP A 35 11.10 -12.39 2.26
CA ASP A 35 11.90 -12.91 3.37
C ASP A 35 11.38 -12.47 4.74
N ASN A 36 10.04 -12.56 4.94
CA ASN A 36 9.33 -12.13 6.15
C ASN A 36 9.38 -10.62 6.43
N ASP A 37 9.84 -9.85 5.46
CA ASP A 37 9.89 -8.39 5.58
C ASP A 37 8.82 -7.79 4.66
N LEU A 38 7.98 -6.91 5.21
CA LEU A 38 6.95 -6.25 4.42
C LEU A 38 7.56 -5.08 3.68
N MET A 39 7.61 -5.20 2.35
CA MET A 39 8.18 -4.19 1.47
C MET A 39 7.08 -3.40 0.79
N LEU A 40 7.38 -2.19 0.38
CA LEU A 40 6.46 -1.36 -0.40
C LEU A 40 7.02 -1.18 -1.81
N ARG A 41 6.23 -1.59 -2.79
CA ARG A 41 6.53 -1.32 -4.18
C ARG A 41 5.70 -0.11 -4.63
N ILE A 42 6.38 0.94 -5.04
CA ILE A 42 5.72 2.16 -5.53
C ILE A 42 5.56 2.04 -7.04
N GLU A 43 4.30 2.16 -7.50
CA GLU A 43 4.03 2.07 -8.92
C GLU A 43 4.35 3.39 -9.61
N PRO A 44 5.04 3.37 -10.76
CA PRO A 44 5.30 4.60 -11.50
C PRO A 44 4.02 5.15 -12.11
N ARG A 45 3.90 6.47 -12.15
CA ARG A 45 2.78 7.12 -12.82
C ARG A 45 2.93 6.99 -14.33
N ARG A 46 1.80 6.98 -15.04
CA ARG A 46 1.79 6.89 -16.50
C ARG A 46 2.51 8.06 -17.17
N ASP A 47 2.43 9.24 -16.57
CA ASP A 47 3.08 10.44 -17.10
C ASP A 47 4.53 10.59 -16.63
N GLN A 48 5.04 9.60 -15.92
CA GLN A 48 6.40 9.54 -15.37
C GLN A 48 6.70 10.65 -14.35
N THR A 49 5.66 11.29 -13.80
CA THR A 49 5.85 12.24 -12.72
C THR A 49 6.09 11.51 -11.40
N ALA A 50 6.72 12.20 -10.45
CA ALA A 50 6.95 11.63 -9.13
C ALA A 50 5.65 11.50 -8.36
N VAL A 51 5.54 10.44 -7.57
CA VAL A 51 4.44 10.27 -6.61
C VAL A 51 4.80 11.05 -5.36
N VAL A 52 3.93 12.00 -4.98
CA VAL A 52 4.14 12.81 -3.78
C VAL A 52 2.96 12.63 -2.86
N VAL A 53 3.21 12.13 -1.66
CA VAL A 53 2.18 11.91 -0.64
C VAL A 53 2.68 12.40 0.71
N GLY A 54 1.76 12.64 1.64
CA GLY A 54 2.13 13.02 3.00
C GLY A 54 2.88 11.89 3.68
N ALA A 55 4.03 12.19 4.26
CA ALA A 55 4.85 11.18 4.93
C ALA A 55 4.11 10.54 6.10
N HIS A 56 3.42 11.36 6.90
CA HIS A 56 2.64 10.88 8.04
C HIS A 56 1.47 10.01 7.57
N SER A 57 0.77 10.45 6.52
CA SER A 57 -0.34 9.68 5.95
C SER A 57 0.14 8.33 5.42
N LEU A 58 1.29 8.29 4.78
CA LEU A 58 1.88 7.04 4.29
C LEU A 58 2.25 6.12 5.44
N ALA A 59 2.89 6.65 6.49
CA ALA A 59 3.26 5.84 7.65
C ALA A 59 2.03 5.23 8.33
N GLU A 60 0.96 6.01 8.50
CA GLU A 60 -0.29 5.50 9.06
C GLU A 60 -0.92 4.43 8.17
N ALA A 61 -0.91 4.64 6.86
CA ALA A 61 -1.47 3.69 5.92
C ALA A 61 -0.71 2.36 5.96
N LEU A 62 0.61 2.41 6.05
CA LEU A 62 1.43 1.19 6.15
C LEU A 62 1.16 0.44 7.45
N THR A 63 0.97 1.15 8.55
CA THR A 63 0.59 0.52 9.83
C THR A 63 -0.77 -0.16 9.71
N ARG A 64 -1.76 0.51 9.09
CA ARG A 64 -3.08 -0.10 8.86
C ARG A 64 -2.98 -1.33 7.97
N ALA A 65 -2.15 -1.27 6.92
CA ALA A 65 -1.95 -2.39 6.02
C ALA A 65 -1.42 -3.61 6.77
N GLU A 66 -0.42 -3.42 7.62
CA GLU A 66 0.12 -4.50 8.44
C GLU A 66 -0.96 -5.13 9.32
N HIS A 67 -1.76 -4.30 10.01
CA HIS A 67 -2.82 -4.79 10.89
C HIS A 67 -3.90 -5.54 10.10
N GLN A 68 -4.29 -5.04 8.95
CA GLN A 68 -5.31 -5.68 8.12
C GLN A 68 -4.82 -7.01 7.55
N LEU A 69 -3.57 -7.08 7.14
CA LEU A 69 -2.97 -8.32 6.64
C LEU A 69 -2.91 -9.39 7.73
N GLU A 70 -2.59 -9.00 8.96
CA GLU A 70 -2.55 -9.93 10.10
C GLU A 70 -3.92 -10.50 10.43
N ARG A 71 -4.99 -9.75 10.22
CA ARG A 71 -6.36 -10.15 10.53
C ARG A 71 -7.06 -10.89 9.42
N TYR A 72 -6.53 -10.83 8.24
CA TYR A 72 -7.17 -11.39 7.05
C TYR A 72 -7.04 -12.94 6.96
#